data_7f51ed795a405cc72c9d3f03fb6bfaeb
#
_entry.id   7f51ed795a405cc72c9d3f03fb6bfaeb
#
_cell.length_a   1.000
_cell.length_b   1.000
_cell.length_c   1.000
_cell.angle_alpha   90.00
_cell.angle_beta   90.00
_cell.angle_gamma   90.00
#
_symmetry.space_group_name_H-M   'P 1'
#
loop_
_entity.id
_entity.type
_entity.pdbx_description
1 polymer ?
#
loop_
_entity_poly.entity_id
_entity_poly.type
_entity_poly.pdbx_seq_one_letter_code
_entity_poly.pdbx_strand_id
1 'polypeptide(L)'
;RGRAPADPAELLPEVLAGETAELGANVVRMLLRVWDGPARARGLALVRSAVSNEWTARLLREFLTVQVLRRVLGTLDLPPAEAEARGALVASQLVGLVVTRYVLRVEPLASAPAEELVAAIGPTVQRYLTGDIDLPGVAGPNT
;
A
#
# COMPACT_ATOMS: atom_id res chain seq x y z
N ARG A 1 17.24 19.89 6.59
CA ARG A 1 17.24 18.91 7.09
C ARG A 1 15.91 18.29 7.14
N GLY A 2 15.12 17.85 7.45
CA GLY A 2 13.80 17.29 7.48
C GLY A 2 13.00 17.34 6.18
N ARG A 3 13.62 17.18 5.03
CA ARG A 3 12.86 17.06 3.80
C ARG A 3 12.12 15.73 3.82
N ALA A 4 10.78 15.78 3.85
CA ALA A 4 9.99 14.58 3.80
C ALA A 4 10.29 13.81 2.52
N PRO A 5 10.43 12.48 2.56
CA PRO A 5 10.64 11.68 1.36
C PRO A 5 9.51 11.89 0.37
N ALA A 6 9.83 12.23 -0.87
CA ALA A 6 8.86 12.35 -1.94
C ALA A 6 8.59 10.99 -2.62
N ASP A 7 9.53 10.05 -2.49
CA ASP A 7 9.45 8.72 -3.08
C ASP A 7 9.18 7.68 -1.97
N PRO A 8 8.08 6.91 -2.06
CA PRO A 8 7.82 5.83 -1.11
C PRO A 8 8.97 4.83 -0.98
N ALA A 9 9.77 4.64 -2.02
CA ALA A 9 10.93 3.75 -1.98
C ALA A 9 11.98 4.18 -0.96
N GLU A 10 12.07 5.47 -0.64
CA GLU A 10 12.99 5.98 0.36
C GLU A 10 12.62 5.54 1.79
N LEU A 11 11.36 5.19 2.01
CA LEU A 11 10.85 4.72 3.30
C LEU A 11 10.89 3.20 3.44
N LEU A 12 11.20 2.46 2.37
CA LEU A 12 11.24 1.00 2.42
C LEU A 12 12.16 0.43 3.50
N PRO A 13 13.36 0.97 3.77
CA PRO A 13 14.18 0.47 4.86
C PRO A 13 13.48 0.52 6.22
N GLU A 14 12.68 1.55 6.48
CA GLU A 14 11.91 1.66 7.74
C GLU A 14 10.79 0.62 7.78
N VAL A 15 10.12 0.38 6.65
CA VAL A 15 9.05 -0.63 6.55
C VAL A 15 9.60 -2.01 6.83
N LEU A 16 10.78 -2.33 6.30
CA LEU A 16 11.40 -3.65 6.38
C LEU A 16 12.24 -3.87 7.65
N ALA A 17 12.49 -2.82 8.43
CA ALA A 17 13.38 -2.90 9.59
C ALA A 17 12.77 -3.59 10.80
N GLY A 18 11.44 -3.70 10.88
CA GLY A 18 10.75 -4.31 12.00
C GLY A 18 10.53 -5.81 11.82
N GLU A 19 9.82 -6.41 12.79
CA GLU A 19 9.39 -7.80 12.71
C GLU A 19 8.36 -7.97 11.59
N THR A 20 8.32 -9.18 11.02
CA THR A 20 7.34 -9.51 9.96
C THR A 20 5.90 -9.26 10.40
N ALA A 21 5.60 -9.49 11.67
CA ALA A 21 4.27 -9.26 12.23
C ALA A 21 3.83 -7.77 12.21
N GLU A 22 4.77 -6.84 12.09
CA GLU A 22 4.51 -5.41 12.04
C GLU A 22 4.50 -4.84 10.62
N LEU A 23 4.74 -5.68 9.63
CA LEU A 23 4.89 -5.26 8.24
C LEU A 23 3.65 -4.52 7.72
N GLY A 24 2.45 -5.03 8.03
CA GLY A 24 1.19 -4.40 7.63
C GLY A 24 1.03 -2.99 8.20
N ALA A 25 1.28 -2.83 9.50
CA ALA A 25 1.24 -1.52 10.15
C ALA A 25 2.26 -0.56 9.53
N ASN A 26 3.48 -1.05 9.28
CA ASN A 26 4.54 -0.24 8.71
C ASN A 26 4.23 0.21 7.27
N VAL A 27 3.59 -0.64 6.47
CA VAL A 27 3.16 -0.29 5.11
C VAL A 27 2.11 0.83 5.15
N VAL A 28 1.12 0.71 6.02
CA VAL A 28 0.08 1.75 6.17
C VAL A 28 0.70 3.06 6.67
N ARG A 29 1.59 2.98 7.64
CA ARG A 29 2.28 4.17 8.18
C ARG A 29 3.10 4.88 7.11
N MET A 30 3.83 4.12 6.30
CA MET A 30 4.58 4.66 5.16
C MET A 30 3.67 5.42 4.20
N LEU A 31 2.54 4.81 3.82
CA LEU A 31 1.58 5.42 2.91
C LEU A 31 1.10 6.76 3.45
N LEU A 32 0.69 6.81 4.72
CA LEU A 32 0.17 8.03 5.34
C LEU A 32 1.25 9.11 5.47
N ARG A 33 2.49 8.73 5.78
CA ARG A 33 3.60 9.69 5.83
C ARG A 33 3.82 10.36 4.47
N VAL A 34 3.79 9.60 3.40
CA VAL A 34 3.96 10.14 2.04
C VAL A 34 2.78 11.05 1.68
N TRP A 35 1.56 10.60 1.91
CA TRP A 35 0.36 11.33 1.50
C TRP A 35 0.00 12.51 2.41
N ASP A 36 0.37 12.48 3.69
CA ASP A 36 0.22 13.62 4.59
C ASP A 36 1.32 14.67 4.38
N GLY A 37 2.35 14.34 3.63
CA GLY A 37 3.49 15.20 3.38
C GLY A 37 3.36 16.08 2.13
N PRO A 38 4.47 16.73 1.72
CA PRO A 38 4.47 17.68 0.58
C PRO A 38 4.17 17.03 -0.78
N ALA A 39 4.24 15.71 -0.89
CA ALA A 39 3.93 15.01 -2.14
C ALA A 39 2.43 14.84 -2.40
N ARG A 40 1.56 15.25 -1.46
CA ARG A 40 0.10 15.07 -1.58
C ARG A 40 -0.48 15.63 -2.88
N ALA A 41 -0.16 16.87 -3.21
CA ALA A 41 -0.73 17.53 -4.41
C ALA A 41 -0.35 16.78 -5.69
N ARG A 42 0.89 16.32 -5.77
CA ARG A 42 1.38 15.54 -6.91
C ARG A 42 0.71 14.18 -6.98
N GLY A 43 0.58 13.51 -5.85
CA GLY A 43 -0.10 12.22 -5.74
C GLY A 43 -1.58 12.32 -6.16
N LEU A 44 -2.30 13.34 -5.67
CA LEU A 44 -3.69 13.59 -6.06
C LEU A 44 -3.82 13.83 -7.56
N ALA A 45 -2.91 14.60 -8.16
CA ALA A 45 -2.91 14.85 -9.59
C ALA A 45 -2.73 13.54 -10.38
N LEU A 46 -1.83 12.66 -9.93
CA LEU A 46 -1.61 11.36 -10.55
C LEU A 46 -2.84 10.46 -10.45
N VAL A 47 -3.49 10.40 -9.31
CA VAL A 47 -4.71 9.60 -9.12
C VAL A 47 -5.84 10.11 -10.02
N ARG A 48 -6.05 11.42 -10.06
CA ARG A 48 -7.07 12.01 -10.94
C ARG A 48 -6.78 11.73 -12.41
N SER A 49 -5.54 11.84 -12.83
CA SER A 49 -5.13 11.55 -14.20
C SER A 49 -5.31 10.06 -14.52
N ALA A 50 -4.98 9.15 -13.61
CA ALA A 50 -5.08 7.71 -13.82
C ALA A 50 -6.52 7.25 -14.09
N VAL A 51 -7.52 7.93 -13.52
CA VAL A 51 -8.94 7.60 -13.75
C VAL A 51 -9.35 7.82 -15.20
N SER A 52 -8.77 8.82 -15.86
CA SER A 52 -9.16 9.21 -17.22
C SER A 52 -8.07 8.95 -18.28
N ASN A 53 -6.89 8.54 -17.88
CA ASN A 53 -5.75 8.37 -18.79
C ASN A 53 -5.08 7.01 -18.55
N GLU A 54 -5.19 6.13 -19.54
CA GLU A 54 -4.62 4.77 -19.51
C GLU A 54 -3.11 4.75 -19.31
N TRP A 55 -2.39 5.69 -19.89
CA TRP A 55 -0.95 5.81 -19.75
C TRP A 55 -0.55 6.08 -18.29
N THR A 56 -1.22 7.04 -17.65
CA THR A 56 -0.97 7.36 -16.24
C THR A 56 -1.35 6.20 -15.33
N ALA A 57 -2.46 5.52 -15.63
CA ALA A 57 -2.87 4.33 -14.89
C ALA A 57 -1.81 3.22 -14.97
N ARG A 58 -1.24 3.01 -16.14
CA ARG A 58 -0.17 2.01 -16.34
C ARG A 58 1.08 2.36 -15.54
N LEU A 59 1.51 3.62 -15.58
CA LEU A 59 2.67 4.08 -14.82
C LEU A 59 2.47 3.88 -13.33
N LEU A 60 1.31 4.25 -12.81
CA LEU A 60 0.98 4.11 -11.40
C LEU A 60 0.93 2.64 -10.99
N ARG A 61 0.33 1.79 -11.81
CA ARG A 61 0.27 0.35 -11.58
C ARG A 61 1.66 -0.27 -11.52
N GLU A 62 2.53 0.05 -12.48
CA GLU A 62 3.91 -0.44 -12.50
C GLU A 62 4.70 0.03 -11.29
N PHE A 63 4.54 1.30 -10.91
CA PHE A 63 5.21 1.85 -9.74
C PHE A 63 4.82 1.10 -8.47
N LEU A 64 3.51 0.93 -8.23
CA LEU A 64 3.03 0.21 -7.06
C LEU A 64 3.49 -1.24 -7.05
N THR A 65 3.37 -1.92 -8.19
CA THR A 65 3.70 -3.35 -8.29
C THR A 65 5.20 -3.58 -8.18
N VAL A 66 6.00 -2.87 -8.95
CA VAL A 66 7.44 -3.13 -9.07
C VAL A 66 8.24 -2.45 -7.97
N GLN A 67 7.97 -1.18 -7.71
CA GLN A 67 8.81 -0.39 -6.82
C GLN A 67 8.48 -0.56 -5.34
N VAL A 68 7.24 -0.89 -5.02
CA VAL A 68 6.79 -0.97 -3.64
C VAL A 68 6.44 -2.41 -3.25
N LEU A 69 5.39 -2.97 -3.84
CA LEU A 69 4.84 -4.24 -3.39
C LEU A 69 5.79 -5.42 -3.60
N ARG A 70 6.49 -5.46 -4.73
CA ARG A 70 7.44 -6.56 -5.00
C ARG A 70 8.58 -6.57 -4.00
N ARG A 71 9.06 -5.42 -3.58
CA ARG A 71 10.12 -5.33 -2.57
C ARG A 71 9.64 -5.77 -1.20
N VAL A 72 8.44 -5.35 -0.80
CA VAL A 72 7.84 -5.76 0.48
C VAL A 72 7.59 -7.27 0.49
N LEU A 73 6.95 -7.79 -0.55
CA LEU A 73 6.59 -9.20 -0.65
C LEU A 73 7.81 -10.11 -0.86
N GLY A 74 8.87 -9.58 -1.47
CA GLY A 74 10.12 -10.32 -1.66
C GLY A 74 10.79 -10.74 -0.35
N THR A 75 10.50 -10.06 0.75
CA THR A 75 11.02 -10.43 2.08
C THR A 75 10.29 -11.63 2.69
N LEU A 76 9.15 -12.03 2.13
CA LEU A 76 8.31 -13.10 2.67
C LEU A 76 8.55 -14.47 2.01
N ASP A 77 9.39 -14.52 0.99
CA ASP A 77 9.76 -15.77 0.29
C ASP A 77 8.54 -16.58 -0.19
N LEU A 78 7.62 -15.89 -0.90
CA LEU A 78 6.39 -16.47 -1.41
C LEU A 78 6.54 -16.98 -2.85
N PRO A 79 5.78 -18.02 -3.24
CA PRO A 79 5.65 -18.37 -4.66
C PRO A 79 5.17 -17.16 -5.47
N PRO A 80 5.60 -17.00 -6.75
CA PRO A 80 5.28 -15.80 -7.53
C PRO A 80 3.78 -15.51 -7.67
N ALA A 81 2.96 -16.52 -7.91
CA ALA A 81 1.51 -16.35 -8.05
C ALA A 81 0.86 -15.89 -6.74
N GLU A 82 1.33 -16.43 -5.61
CA GLU A 82 0.85 -16.03 -4.28
C GLU A 82 1.27 -14.60 -3.96
N ALA A 83 2.52 -14.25 -4.23
CA ALA A 83 3.01 -12.88 -4.02
C ALA A 83 2.21 -11.87 -4.83
N GLU A 84 1.90 -12.18 -6.09
CA GLU A 84 1.09 -11.32 -6.95
C GLU A 84 -0.32 -11.12 -6.39
N ALA A 85 -0.98 -12.21 -5.97
CA ALA A 85 -2.33 -12.14 -5.41
C ALA A 85 -2.37 -11.34 -4.10
N ARG A 86 -1.43 -11.60 -3.19
CA ARG A 86 -1.33 -10.88 -1.92
C ARG A 86 -1.03 -9.39 -2.15
N GLY A 87 -0.13 -9.10 -3.08
CA GLY A 87 0.19 -7.72 -3.46
C GLY A 87 -1.02 -6.97 -4.01
N ALA A 88 -1.83 -7.60 -4.84
CA ALA A 88 -3.05 -7.00 -5.37
C ALA A 88 -4.07 -6.68 -4.26
N LEU A 89 -4.22 -7.57 -3.28
CA LEU A 89 -5.10 -7.34 -2.13
C LEU A 89 -4.59 -6.18 -1.27
N VAL A 90 -3.30 -6.12 -1.00
CA VAL A 90 -2.70 -5.00 -0.27
C VAL A 90 -2.92 -3.71 -1.03
N ALA A 91 -2.65 -3.69 -2.33
CA ALA A 91 -2.86 -2.51 -3.17
C ALA A 91 -4.32 -2.02 -3.11
N SER A 92 -5.29 -2.93 -3.10
CA SER A 92 -6.71 -2.56 -3.02
C SER A 92 -7.02 -1.79 -1.74
N GLN A 93 -6.42 -2.17 -0.61
CA GLN A 93 -6.60 -1.46 0.66
C GLN A 93 -5.91 -0.10 0.66
N LEU A 94 -4.69 -0.04 0.15
CA LEU A 94 -3.92 1.20 0.14
C LEU A 94 -4.56 2.24 -0.79
N VAL A 95 -4.95 1.83 -1.99
CA VAL A 95 -5.63 2.72 -2.94
C VAL A 95 -6.98 3.16 -2.37
N GLY A 96 -7.74 2.25 -1.77
CA GLY A 96 -9.00 2.57 -1.13
C GLY A 96 -8.84 3.60 -0.01
N LEU A 97 -7.81 3.46 0.81
CA LEU A 97 -7.51 4.41 1.87
C LEU A 97 -7.16 5.80 1.30
N VAL A 98 -6.33 5.85 0.27
CA VAL A 98 -5.98 7.12 -0.39
C VAL A 98 -7.22 7.81 -0.95
N VAL A 99 -8.06 7.08 -1.66
CA VAL A 99 -9.28 7.64 -2.25
C VAL A 99 -10.24 8.13 -1.17
N THR A 100 -10.47 7.33 -0.14
CA THR A 100 -11.42 7.65 0.93
C THR A 100 -10.96 8.84 1.77
N ARG A 101 -9.68 8.87 2.14
CA ARG A 101 -9.13 9.89 3.03
C ARG A 101 -8.85 11.22 2.32
N TYR A 102 -8.22 11.16 1.15
CA TYR A 102 -7.68 12.36 0.50
C TYR A 102 -8.50 12.87 -0.68
N VAL A 103 -9.20 12.00 -1.38
CA VAL A 103 -10.00 12.37 -2.56
C VAL A 103 -11.44 12.64 -2.17
N LEU A 104 -12.11 11.65 -1.59
CA LEU A 104 -13.52 11.75 -1.19
C LEU A 104 -13.71 12.43 0.16
N ARG A 105 -12.70 12.40 1.01
CA ARG A 105 -12.70 12.98 2.35
C ARG A 105 -13.86 12.48 3.21
N VAL A 106 -13.98 11.17 3.28
CA VAL A 106 -15.01 10.51 4.09
C VAL A 106 -14.60 10.53 5.56
N GLU A 107 -15.44 11.11 6.40
CA GLU A 107 -15.22 11.10 7.86
C GLU A 107 -15.65 9.75 8.46
N PRO A 108 -14.98 9.25 9.50
CA PRO A 108 -13.85 9.86 10.24
C PRO A 108 -12.47 9.64 9.61
N LEU A 109 -12.36 8.94 8.48
CA LEU A 109 -11.08 8.63 7.85
C LEU A 109 -10.29 9.88 7.45
N ALA A 110 -11.00 10.91 6.98
CA ALA A 110 -10.36 12.12 6.49
C ALA A 110 -9.61 12.88 7.60
N SER A 111 -10.16 12.92 8.80
CA SER A 111 -9.60 13.72 9.93
C SER A 111 -8.90 12.88 10.99
N ALA A 112 -9.04 11.56 10.99
CA ALA A 112 -8.43 10.71 12.00
C ALA A 112 -6.90 10.88 12.01
N PRO A 113 -6.27 10.89 13.20
CA PRO A 113 -4.81 10.84 13.28
C PRO A 113 -4.25 9.59 12.57
N ALA A 114 -3.09 9.75 11.95
CA ALA A 114 -2.49 8.66 11.16
C ALA A 114 -2.34 7.37 11.97
N GLU A 115 -1.91 7.44 13.23
CA GLU A 115 -1.69 6.23 14.04
C GLU A 115 -2.99 5.49 14.39
N GLU A 116 -4.11 6.17 14.44
CA GLU A 116 -5.41 5.48 14.59
C GLU A 116 -5.75 4.66 13.34
N LEU A 117 -5.43 5.18 12.17
CA LEU A 117 -5.63 4.45 10.91
C LEU A 117 -4.65 3.28 10.79
N VAL A 118 -3.41 3.47 11.21
CA VAL A 118 -2.43 2.38 11.26
C VAL A 118 -2.94 1.24 12.16
N ALA A 119 -3.47 1.57 13.33
CA ALA A 119 -3.99 0.58 14.25
C ALA A 119 -5.22 -0.16 13.70
N ALA A 120 -6.09 0.54 12.99
CA ALA A 120 -7.32 -0.04 12.43
C ALA A 120 -7.07 -0.86 11.16
N ILE A 121 -6.25 -0.35 10.25
CA ILE A 121 -6.07 -0.91 8.91
C ILE A 121 -4.85 -1.83 8.85
N GLY A 122 -3.83 -1.57 9.67
CA GLY A 122 -2.61 -2.37 9.71
C GLY A 122 -2.86 -3.87 9.83
N PRO A 123 -3.69 -4.34 10.75
CA PRO A 123 -4.02 -5.76 10.88
C PRO A 123 -4.67 -6.37 9.64
N THR A 124 -5.48 -5.61 8.91
CA THR A 124 -6.09 -6.07 7.65
C THR A 124 -5.02 -6.24 6.57
N VAL A 125 -4.14 -5.28 6.42
CA VAL A 125 -3.00 -5.37 5.49
C VAL A 125 -2.07 -6.51 5.88
N GLN A 126 -1.81 -6.68 7.18
CA GLN A 126 -0.99 -7.78 7.69
C GLN A 126 -1.60 -9.14 7.32
N ARG A 127 -2.91 -9.29 7.45
CA ARG A 127 -3.61 -10.51 7.06
C ARG A 127 -3.42 -10.81 5.58
N TYR A 128 -3.48 -9.81 4.72
CA TYR A 128 -3.21 -9.99 3.29
C TYR A 128 -1.76 -10.36 3.01
N LEU A 129 -0.83 -9.86 3.78
CA LEU A 129 0.59 -10.16 3.59
C LEU A 129 0.98 -11.55 4.08
N THR A 130 0.51 -11.95 5.26
CA THR A 130 1.01 -13.15 5.94
C THR A 130 -0.10 -14.08 6.46
N GLY A 131 -1.36 -13.68 6.39
CA GLY A 131 -2.46 -14.46 6.93
C GLY A 131 -2.85 -15.63 6.03
N ASP A 132 -3.64 -16.55 6.61
CA ASP A 132 -4.23 -17.65 5.87
C ASP A 132 -5.54 -17.17 5.25
N ILE A 133 -5.53 -17.00 3.94
CA ILE A 133 -6.67 -16.47 3.16
C ILE A 133 -6.78 -17.18 1.83
N ASP A 134 -8.01 -17.22 1.30
CA ASP A 134 -8.25 -17.67 -0.06
C ASP A 134 -7.74 -16.60 -1.04
N LEU A 135 -6.86 -17.00 -1.94
CA LEU A 135 -6.18 -16.08 -2.85
C LEU A 135 -6.80 -16.11 -4.23
N PRO A 136 -7.21 -14.94 -4.76
CA PRO A 136 -7.73 -14.88 -6.14
C PRO A 136 -6.63 -15.24 -7.15
N GLY A 137 -6.98 -16.03 -8.14
CA GLY A 137 -6.07 -16.41 -9.22
C GLY A 137 -4.99 -17.42 -8.85
N VAL A 138 -5.00 -17.94 -7.62
CA VAL A 138 -4.08 -18.99 -7.19
C VAL A 138 -4.85 -20.31 -7.11
N ALA A 139 -4.39 -21.34 -7.84
CA ALA A 139 -4.99 -22.66 -7.77
C ALA A 139 -4.80 -23.22 -6.35
N GLY A 140 -5.90 -23.59 -5.72
CA GLY A 140 -5.84 -24.29 -4.44
C GLY A 140 -5.16 -25.65 -4.59
N PRO A 141 -4.76 -26.28 -3.47
CA PRO A 141 -4.24 -27.63 -3.53
C PRO A 141 -5.29 -28.52 -4.19
N ASN A 142 -4.87 -29.25 -5.22
CA ASN A 142 -5.72 -30.22 -5.88
C ASN A 142 -6.22 -31.21 -4.82
N THR A 143 -7.50 -31.15 -4.52
CA THR A 143 -8.18 -32.18 -3.74
C THR A 143 -8.45 -33.40 -4.61
#